data_e5909e5d1e4860359a489eda1a39deb5
#
_entry.id   e5909e5d1e4860359a489eda1a39deb5
#
_cell.length_a   1.000
_cell.length_b   1.000
_cell.length_c   1.000
_cell.angle_alpha   90.00
_cell.angle_beta   90.00
_cell.angle_gamma   90.00
#
_symmetry.space_group_name_H-M   'P 1'
#
loop_
_entity.id
_entity.type
_entity.pdbx_description
1 polymer ?
#
loop_
_entity_poly.entity_id
_entity_poly.type
_entity_poly.pdbx_seq_one_letter_code
_entity_poly.pdbx_strand_id
1 'polypeptide(L)'
;DVWCAHCVHLSPDDLADFADSDTGVAHCPTSNLRLGAGVAPVRDYVESGIRVGLGVDGTASNERGDLLHEVKQALLVARGRDGPGALTARGALRLGTRGGASVLGRDDLGSLEPGKRADLAIWRTDGLELGGAADLVAGLVLSAPHRVDRLVVEGEDVVRGGALVRADEADIARAHRAQAQRFAT
;
A
#
# COMPACT_ATOMS: atom_id res chain seq x y z
N ASP A 1 -21.07 2.43 2.84
CA ASP A 1 -19.61 2.32 2.68
C ASP A 1 -19.03 1.59 3.88
N VAL A 2 -18.90 0.25 3.76
CA VAL A 2 -18.28 -0.61 4.77
C VAL A 2 -17.02 -1.23 4.18
N TRP A 3 -15.99 -1.37 4.98
CA TRP A 3 -14.83 -2.18 4.64
C TRP A 3 -14.24 -2.85 5.89
N CYS A 4 -13.61 -4.01 5.68
CA CYS A 4 -12.96 -4.79 6.73
C CYS A 4 -11.46 -4.88 6.46
N ALA A 5 -10.64 -4.81 7.52
CA ALA A 5 -9.20 -5.03 7.39
C ALA A 5 -8.86 -6.54 7.44
N HIS A 6 -7.72 -6.89 6.89
CA HIS A 6 -7.10 -8.22 6.90
C HIS A 6 -7.85 -9.30 6.12
N CYS A 7 -9.03 -9.70 6.54
CA CYS A 7 -9.92 -10.67 5.88
C CYS A 7 -9.23 -11.98 5.44
N VAL A 8 -8.34 -12.54 6.27
CA VAL A 8 -7.48 -13.69 5.90
C VAL A 8 -8.28 -14.98 5.74
N HIS A 9 -9.39 -15.12 6.47
CA HIS A 9 -10.11 -16.38 6.66
C HIS A 9 -11.56 -16.32 6.14
N LEU A 10 -11.83 -15.53 5.09
CA LEU A 10 -13.16 -15.53 4.46
C LEU A 10 -13.42 -16.87 3.77
N SER A 11 -14.61 -17.44 4.01
CA SER A 11 -15.14 -18.60 3.30
C SER A 11 -15.68 -18.19 1.92
N PRO A 12 -15.96 -19.15 1.02
CA PRO A 12 -16.64 -18.84 -0.24
C PRO A 12 -18.00 -18.15 -0.07
N ASP A 13 -18.75 -18.48 0.98
CA ASP A 13 -20.04 -17.83 1.28
C ASP A 13 -19.82 -16.37 1.73
N ASP A 14 -18.80 -16.12 2.58
CA ASP A 14 -18.43 -14.76 2.96
C ASP A 14 -18.02 -13.89 1.75
N LEU A 15 -17.37 -14.48 0.74
CA LEU A 15 -17.02 -13.76 -0.49
C LEU A 15 -18.26 -13.29 -1.26
N ALA A 16 -19.31 -14.13 -1.33
CA ALA A 16 -20.56 -13.75 -1.95
C ALA A 16 -21.24 -12.61 -1.17
N ASP A 17 -21.30 -12.72 0.16
CA ASP A 17 -21.87 -11.67 1.03
C ASP A 17 -21.13 -10.34 0.90
N PHE A 18 -19.78 -10.35 0.83
CA PHE A 18 -18.98 -9.16 0.62
C PHE A 18 -19.24 -8.51 -0.75
N ALA A 19 -19.32 -9.31 -1.79
CA ALA A 19 -19.61 -8.82 -3.13
C ALA A 19 -21.02 -8.24 -3.24
N ASP A 20 -22.04 -8.93 -2.70
CA ASP A 20 -23.45 -8.50 -2.73
C ASP A 20 -23.70 -7.24 -1.89
N SER A 21 -23.00 -7.09 -0.76
CA SER A 21 -23.11 -5.91 0.11
C SER A 21 -22.19 -4.74 -0.28
N ASP A 22 -21.39 -4.88 -1.34
CA ASP A 22 -20.34 -3.93 -1.73
C ASP A 22 -19.37 -3.61 -0.57
N THR A 23 -19.08 -4.60 0.28
CA THR A 23 -18.13 -4.48 1.38
C THR A 23 -16.70 -4.58 0.86
N GLY A 24 -15.87 -3.58 1.16
CA GLY A 24 -14.47 -3.53 0.74
C GLY A 24 -13.51 -4.30 1.66
N VAL A 25 -12.32 -4.61 1.15
CA VAL A 25 -11.23 -5.22 1.93
C VAL A 25 -10.00 -4.33 1.91
N ALA A 26 -9.48 -3.99 3.10
CA ALA A 26 -8.16 -3.39 3.27
C ALA A 26 -7.14 -4.50 3.59
N HIS A 27 -6.41 -4.96 2.57
CA HIS A 27 -5.40 -6.00 2.72
C HIS A 27 -4.12 -5.45 3.35
N CYS A 28 -3.65 -6.06 4.44
CA CYS A 28 -2.48 -5.66 5.21
C CYS A 28 -1.43 -6.79 5.23
N PRO A 29 -0.74 -7.07 4.11
CA PRO A 29 0.08 -8.27 3.97
C PRO A 29 1.22 -8.35 4.98
N THR A 30 1.95 -7.28 5.24
CA THR A 30 3.06 -7.28 6.21
C THR A 30 2.56 -7.60 7.61
N SER A 31 1.50 -6.95 8.07
CA SER A 31 0.91 -7.21 9.38
C SER A 31 0.44 -8.66 9.52
N ASN A 32 -0.29 -9.17 8.50
CA ASN A 32 -0.76 -10.55 8.49
C ASN A 32 0.38 -11.57 8.63
N LEU A 33 1.46 -11.38 7.88
CA LEU A 33 2.64 -12.25 7.93
C LEU A 33 3.38 -12.14 9.27
N ARG A 34 3.57 -10.91 9.76
CA ARG A 34 4.26 -10.67 11.03
C ARG A 34 3.54 -11.33 12.20
N LEU A 35 2.23 -11.25 12.23
CA LEU A 35 1.41 -11.84 13.29
C LEU A 35 1.11 -13.33 13.09
N GLY A 36 1.54 -13.91 11.96
CA GLY A 36 1.24 -15.31 11.64
C GLY A 36 -0.25 -15.56 11.38
N ALA A 37 -1.01 -14.52 11.01
CA ALA A 37 -2.45 -14.63 10.75
C ALA A 37 -2.78 -15.42 9.49
N GLY A 38 -1.82 -15.57 8.57
CA GLY A 38 -1.99 -16.26 7.30
C GLY A 38 -1.94 -15.33 6.10
N VAL A 39 -2.35 -15.84 4.94
CA VAL A 39 -2.32 -15.13 3.65
C VAL A 39 -3.72 -14.97 3.11
N ALA A 40 -4.17 -13.72 3.00
CA ALA A 40 -5.48 -13.40 2.41
C ALA A 40 -5.54 -13.77 0.91
N PRO A 41 -6.63 -14.38 0.45
CA PRO A 41 -6.79 -14.80 -0.95
C PRO A 41 -7.19 -13.61 -1.85
N VAL A 42 -6.30 -12.65 -1.99
CA VAL A 42 -6.54 -11.38 -2.70
C VAL A 42 -6.99 -11.60 -4.15
N ARG A 43 -6.48 -12.65 -4.81
CA ARG A 43 -6.91 -13.02 -6.15
C ARG A 43 -8.40 -13.34 -6.16
N ASP A 44 -8.85 -14.19 -5.22
CA ASP A 44 -10.24 -14.62 -5.14
C ASP A 44 -11.17 -13.42 -4.87
N TYR A 45 -10.73 -12.47 -4.04
CA TYR A 45 -11.48 -11.23 -3.77
C TYR A 45 -11.69 -10.40 -5.04
N VAL A 46 -10.60 -10.19 -5.80
CA VAL A 46 -10.67 -9.40 -7.05
C VAL A 46 -11.52 -10.12 -8.11
N GLU A 47 -11.39 -11.45 -8.23
CA GLU A 47 -12.20 -12.26 -9.16
C GLU A 47 -13.67 -12.29 -8.77
N SER A 48 -14.00 -12.20 -7.47
CA SER A 48 -15.39 -12.10 -6.97
C SER A 48 -15.95 -10.67 -7.06
N GLY A 49 -15.20 -9.70 -7.57
CA GLY A 49 -15.66 -8.32 -7.71
C GLY A 49 -15.59 -7.48 -6.43
N ILE A 50 -15.01 -8.00 -5.35
CA ILE A 50 -14.85 -7.28 -4.09
C ILE A 50 -13.84 -6.14 -4.27
N ARG A 51 -14.16 -4.96 -3.74
CA ARG A 51 -13.25 -3.82 -3.71
C ARG A 51 -12.07 -4.11 -2.77
N VAL A 52 -10.84 -4.11 -3.30
CA VAL A 52 -9.63 -4.38 -2.52
C VAL A 52 -8.67 -3.21 -2.58
N GLY A 53 -8.30 -2.70 -1.42
CA GLY A 53 -7.21 -1.73 -1.22
C GLY A 53 -6.11 -2.32 -0.34
N LEU A 54 -5.04 -1.55 -0.13
CA LEU A 54 -3.96 -1.91 0.78
C LEU A 54 -3.99 -1.03 2.02
N GLY A 55 -3.62 -1.61 3.17
CA GLY A 55 -3.40 -0.91 4.43
C GLY A 55 -2.05 -1.26 5.04
N VAL A 56 -1.44 -0.31 5.72
CA VAL A 56 -0.16 -0.52 6.44
C VAL A 56 -0.37 -1.09 7.84
N ASP A 57 -1.60 -0.97 8.38
CA ASP A 57 -1.92 -1.30 9.78
C ASP A 57 -1.16 -0.45 10.80
N GLY A 58 -1.21 -0.80 12.07
CA GLY A 58 -0.52 -0.10 13.15
C GLY A 58 0.97 -0.43 13.25
N THR A 59 1.74 0.47 13.84
CA THR A 59 3.20 0.32 14.00
C THR A 59 3.62 -0.87 14.85
N ALA A 60 2.72 -1.44 15.65
CA ALA A 60 2.98 -2.65 16.43
C ALA A 60 3.13 -3.91 15.56
N SER A 61 2.51 -3.93 14.40
CA SER A 61 2.55 -5.06 13.45
C SER A 61 3.20 -4.71 12.11
N ASN A 62 3.47 -3.42 11.86
CA ASN A 62 4.18 -2.94 10.67
C ASN A 62 4.90 -1.62 10.98
N GLU A 63 6.11 -1.71 11.54
CA GLU A 63 6.91 -0.56 11.96
C GLU A 63 7.28 0.38 10.82
N ARG A 64 7.29 -0.12 9.59
CA ARG A 64 7.72 0.67 8.43
C ARG A 64 6.68 1.70 7.99
N GLY A 65 5.37 1.35 8.06
CA GLY A 65 4.29 2.22 7.65
C GLY A 65 4.39 2.72 6.18
N ASP A 66 4.98 1.92 5.29
CA ASP A 66 5.31 2.28 3.90
C ASP A 66 4.36 1.55 2.93
N LEU A 67 3.42 2.28 2.34
CA LEU A 67 2.42 1.71 1.45
C LEU A 67 3.03 1.11 0.16
N LEU A 68 4.13 1.67 -0.37
CA LEU A 68 4.81 1.08 -1.52
C LEU A 68 5.43 -0.28 -1.17
N HIS A 69 5.89 -0.44 0.07
CA HIS A 69 6.32 -1.74 0.58
C HIS A 69 5.15 -2.74 0.63
N GLU A 70 3.97 -2.31 1.08
CA GLU A 70 2.77 -3.16 1.06
C GLU A 70 2.37 -3.58 -0.37
N VAL A 71 2.54 -2.71 -1.36
CA VAL A 71 2.36 -3.06 -2.79
C VAL A 71 3.26 -4.24 -3.18
N LYS A 72 4.55 -4.19 -2.80
CA LYS A 72 5.49 -5.30 -3.05
C LYS A 72 5.09 -6.56 -2.29
N GLN A 73 4.75 -6.44 -1.02
CA GLN A 73 4.35 -7.59 -0.20
C GLN A 73 3.08 -8.25 -0.75
N ALA A 74 2.06 -7.48 -1.10
CA ALA A 74 0.84 -8.01 -1.72
C ALA A 74 1.15 -8.82 -2.99
N LEU A 75 2.04 -8.31 -3.85
CA LEU A 75 2.49 -9.00 -5.05
C LEU A 75 3.17 -10.34 -4.74
N LEU A 76 4.15 -10.32 -3.82
CA LEU A 76 4.97 -11.50 -3.53
C LEU A 76 4.16 -12.57 -2.78
N VAL A 77 3.33 -12.16 -1.83
CA VAL A 77 2.50 -13.05 -1.02
C VAL A 77 1.42 -13.72 -1.88
N ALA A 78 0.74 -12.97 -2.76
CA ALA A 78 -0.21 -13.53 -3.71
C ALA A 78 0.45 -14.57 -4.63
N ARG A 79 1.64 -14.26 -5.16
CA ARG A 79 2.39 -15.21 -6.00
C ARG A 79 2.87 -16.44 -5.24
N GLY A 80 3.30 -16.27 -4.00
CA GLY A 80 3.71 -17.38 -3.15
C GLY A 80 2.56 -18.34 -2.83
N ARG A 81 1.33 -17.81 -2.72
CA ARG A 81 0.12 -18.59 -2.45
C ARG A 81 -0.45 -19.23 -3.73
N ASP A 82 -0.65 -18.47 -4.79
CA ASP A 82 -1.49 -18.84 -5.93
C ASP A 82 -0.70 -18.94 -7.26
N GLY A 83 0.65 -18.85 -7.20
CA GLY A 83 1.52 -18.97 -8.35
C GLY A 83 1.81 -17.63 -9.07
N PRO A 84 2.68 -17.64 -10.09
CA PRO A 84 3.28 -16.44 -10.69
C PRO A 84 2.25 -15.54 -11.40
N GLY A 85 1.11 -16.08 -11.80
CA GLY A 85 0.03 -15.36 -12.46
C GLY A 85 -0.97 -14.68 -11.51
N ALA A 86 -0.88 -14.90 -10.19
CA ALA A 86 -1.87 -14.44 -9.22
C ALA A 86 -2.02 -12.92 -9.17
N LEU A 87 -0.90 -12.19 -9.28
CA LEU A 87 -0.92 -10.73 -9.28
C LEU A 87 0.25 -10.19 -10.11
N THR A 88 0.02 -9.11 -10.85
CA THR A 88 1.07 -8.37 -11.58
C THR A 88 1.55 -7.17 -10.77
N ALA A 89 2.73 -6.62 -11.08
CA ALA A 89 3.22 -5.40 -10.43
C ALA A 89 2.24 -4.23 -10.60
N ARG A 90 1.67 -4.07 -11.81
CA ARG A 90 0.64 -3.05 -12.08
C ARG A 90 -0.66 -3.33 -11.31
N GLY A 91 -1.05 -4.58 -11.17
CA GLY A 91 -2.19 -5.00 -10.35
C GLY A 91 -1.99 -4.64 -8.89
N ALA A 92 -0.83 -4.97 -8.32
CA ALA A 92 -0.48 -4.62 -6.94
C ALA A 92 -0.45 -3.09 -6.71
N LEU A 93 0.14 -2.33 -7.63
CA LEU A 93 0.14 -0.86 -7.55
C LEU A 93 -1.29 -0.29 -7.64
N ARG A 94 -2.16 -0.91 -8.45
CA ARG A 94 -3.57 -0.53 -8.52
C ARG A 94 -4.30 -0.75 -7.20
N LEU A 95 -4.00 -1.81 -6.44
CA LEU A 95 -4.55 -2.00 -5.09
C LEU A 95 -4.14 -0.87 -4.14
N GLY A 96 -2.89 -0.41 -4.21
CA GLY A 96 -2.37 0.70 -3.41
C GLY A 96 -2.82 2.10 -3.86
N THR A 97 -3.53 2.24 -4.98
CA THR A 97 -3.99 3.51 -5.54
C THR A 97 -5.51 3.50 -5.74
N ARG A 98 -6.00 3.10 -6.92
CA ARG A 98 -7.43 3.05 -7.23
C ARG A 98 -8.21 2.11 -6.31
N GLY A 99 -7.59 1.00 -5.90
CA GLY A 99 -8.19 0.06 -4.94
C GLY A 99 -8.44 0.71 -3.60
N GLY A 100 -7.43 1.41 -3.04
CA GLY A 100 -7.59 2.16 -1.80
C GLY A 100 -8.69 3.23 -1.87
N ALA A 101 -8.71 4.02 -2.96
CA ALA A 101 -9.76 5.01 -3.20
C ALA A 101 -11.15 4.37 -3.26
N SER A 102 -11.29 3.26 -3.99
CA SER A 102 -12.55 2.52 -4.10
C SER A 102 -13.03 1.98 -2.75
N VAL A 103 -12.14 1.41 -1.94
CA VAL A 103 -12.47 0.92 -0.59
C VAL A 103 -12.97 2.05 0.32
N LEU A 104 -12.43 3.26 0.16
CA LEU A 104 -12.86 4.46 0.88
C LEU A 104 -14.13 5.11 0.31
N GLY A 105 -14.71 4.56 -0.77
CA GLY A 105 -15.85 5.17 -1.46
C GLY A 105 -15.51 6.53 -2.11
N ARG A 106 -14.24 6.74 -2.53
CA ARG A 106 -13.75 7.99 -3.09
C ARG A 106 -13.49 7.84 -4.59
N ASP A 107 -14.14 8.64 -5.41
CA ASP A 107 -13.96 8.73 -6.87
C ASP A 107 -13.05 9.88 -7.31
N ASP A 108 -12.77 10.81 -6.40
CA ASP A 108 -11.90 11.96 -6.61
C ASP A 108 -10.40 11.67 -6.35
N LEU A 109 -10.04 10.43 -5.99
CA LEU A 109 -8.70 9.95 -5.66
C LEU A 109 -8.26 8.76 -6.55
N GLY A 110 -7.02 8.33 -6.38
CA GLY A 110 -6.49 7.05 -6.90
C GLY A 110 -6.06 7.05 -8.36
N SER A 111 -6.32 8.12 -9.12
CA SER A 111 -5.87 8.28 -10.51
C SER A 111 -5.57 9.73 -10.84
N LEU A 112 -4.70 9.94 -11.85
CA LEU A 112 -4.32 11.26 -12.35
C LEU A 112 -5.23 11.61 -13.52
N GLU A 113 -6.31 12.34 -13.22
CA GLU A 113 -7.33 12.76 -14.20
C GLU A 113 -7.78 14.21 -13.91
N PRO A 114 -8.10 14.99 -14.94
CA PRO A 114 -8.66 16.34 -14.74
C PRO A 114 -9.92 16.29 -13.86
N GLY A 115 -9.99 17.20 -12.88
CA GLY A 115 -11.10 17.28 -11.94
C GLY A 115 -10.94 16.45 -10.65
N LYS A 116 -9.94 15.57 -10.59
CA LYS A 116 -9.59 14.86 -9.34
C LYS A 116 -8.63 15.67 -8.47
N ARG A 117 -8.46 15.23 -7.21
CA ARG A 117 -7.49 15.85 -6.30
C ARG A 117 -6.07 15.71 -6.81
N ALA A 118 -5.28 16.74 -6.60
CA ALA A 118 -3.88 16.75 -6.99
C ALA A 118 -3.02 16.06 -5.92
N ASP A 119 -3.24 14.74 -5.77
CA ASP A 119 -2.47 13.86 -4.89
C ASP A 119 -1.51 13.03 -5.75
N LEU A 120 -0.22 13.32 -5.66
CA LEU A 120 0.80 12.76 -6.54
C LEU A 120 2.03 12.32 -5.74
N ALA A 121 2.50 11.11 -5.99
CA ALA A 121 3.81 10.65 -5.55
C ALA A 121 4.72 10.46 -6.77
N ILE A 122 5.89 11.11 -6.74
CA ILE A 122 6.85 11.14 -7.85
C ILE A 122 8.15 10.50 -7.35
N TRP A 123 8.66 9.54 -8.10
CA TRP A 123 9.94 8.87 -7.84
C TRP A 123 10.93 9.15 -8.95
N ARG A 124 12.20 9.22 -8.57
CA ARG A 124 13.29 9.25 -9.56
C ARG A 124 13.45 7.86 -10.17
N THR A 125 13.76 7.82 -11.46
CA THR A 125 13.97 6.56 -12.20
C THR A 125 15.38 6.45 -12.77
N ASP A 126 16.25 7.40 -12.46
CA ASP A 126 17.63 7.48 -12.91
C ASP A 126 18.64 6.86 -11.91
N GLY A 127 18.15 6.29 -10.81
CA GLY A 127 18.95 5.59 -9.81
C GLY A 127 19.49 4.24 -10.30
N LEU A 128 20.54 3.79 -9.64
CA LEU A 128 21.22 2.51 -9.96
C LEU A 128 20.26 1.32 -9.84
N GLU A 129 19.34 1.36 -8.90
CA GLU A 129 18.36 0.33 -8.60
C GLU A 129 17.33 0.11 -9.72
N LEU A 130 17.13 1.11 -10.59
CA LEU A 130 16.22 1.05 -11.74
C LEU A 130 16.95 1.03 -13.09
N GLY A 131 18.27 1.17 -13.10
CA GLY A 131 19.08 1.33 -14.32
C GLY A 131 18.98 0.17 -15.32
N GLY A 132 18.54 -1.02 -14.88
CA GLY A 132 18.31 -2.20 -15.74
C GLY A 132 16.84 -2.56 -15.92
N ALA A 133 15.91 -1.77 -15.42
CA ALA A 133 14.49 -2.09 -15.46
C ALA A 133 13.88 -1.85 -16.85
N ALA A 134 13.46 -2.91 -17.54
CA ALA A 134 12.74 -2.82 -18.80
C ALA A 134 11.30 -2.29 -18.63
N ASP A 135 10.68 -2.52 -17.48
CA ASP A 135 9.39 -1.95 -17.06
C ASP A 135 9.58 -1.17 -15.76
N LEU A 136 9.47 0.15 -15.84
CA LEU A 136 9.66 1.04 -14.69
C LEU A 136 8.64 0.81 -13.58
N VAL A 137 7.42 0.37 -13.87
CA VAL A 137 6.42 0.05 -12.85
C VAL A 137 6.81 -1.22 -12.11
N ALA A 138 7.25 -2.25 -12.82
CA ALA A 138 7.76 -3.47 -12.20
C ALA A 138 9.04 -3.18 -11.40
N GLY A 139 9.93 -2.35 -11.93
CA GLY A 139 11.11 -1.87 -11.24
C GLY A 139 10.78 -1.16 -9.93
N LEU A 140 9.88 -0.18 -9.95
CA LEU A 140 9.44 0.55 -8.77
C LEU A 140 8.86 -0.40 -7.69
N VAL A 141 8.05 -1.36 -8.08
CA VAL A 141 7.41 -2.29 -7.14
C VAL A 141 8.40 -3.32 -6.58
N LEU A 142 9.31 -3.85 -7.41
CA LEU A 142 10.15 -5.01 -7.06
C LEU A 142 11.55 -4.64 -6.55
N SER A 143 12.09 -3.48 -6.92
CA SER A 143 13.45 -3.08 -6.54
C SER A 143 13.57 -2.71 -5.06
N ALA A 144 14.72 -2.22 -4.66
CA ALA A 144 14.99 -1.77 -3.30
C ALA A 144 14.03 -0.65 -2.87
N PRO A 145 13.95 -0.36 -1.57
CA PRO A 145 13.08 0.70 -1.07
C PRO A 145 13.42 2.04 -1.73
N HIS A 146 12.39 2.66 -2.30
CA HIS A 146 12.49 3.96 -2.95
C HIS A 146 11.99 5.05 -2.00
N ARG A 147 12.80 6.09 -1.82
CA ARG A 147 12.30 7.32 -1.20
C ARG A 147 11.53 8.12 -2.25
N VAL A 148 10.34 8.58 -1.92
CA VAL A 148 9.60 9.48 -2.79
C VAL A 148 10.40 10.77 -2.98
N ASP A 149 10.59 11.21 -4.23
CA ASP A 149 11.29 12.46 -4.52
C ASP A 149 10.40 13.66 -4.25
N ARG A 150 9.14 13.59 -4.69
CA ARG A 150 8.14 14.62 -4.43
C ARG A 150 6.80 13.99 -4.10
N LEU A 151 6.20 14.44 -2.99
CA LEU A 151 4.84 14.10 -2.61
C LEU A 151 4.01 15.37 -2.56
N VAL A 152 2.95 15.39 -3.35
CA VAL A 152 1.96 16.47 -3.40
C VAL A 152 0.65 15.94 -2.84
N VAL A 153 0.03 16.67 -1.92
CA VAL A 153 -1.29 16.37 -1.36
C VAL A 153 -2.16 17.62 -1.51
N GLU A 154 -3.29 17.48 -2.15
CA GLU A 154 -4.20 18.60 -2.46
C GLU A 154 -3.49 19.77 -3.19
N GLY A 155 -2.50 19.47 -4.01
CA GLY A 155 -1.71 20.47 -4.75
C GLY A 155 -0.56 21.10 -3.97
N GLU A 156 -0.38 20.77 -2.69
CA GLU A 156 0.72 21.28 -1.86
C GLU A 156 1.85 20.27 -1.68
N ASP A 157 3.10 20.72 -1.78
CA ASP A 157 4.25 19.86 -1.53
C ASP A 157 4.35 19.47 -0.03
N VAL A 158 4.29 18.18 0.23
CA VAL A 158 4.56 17.57 1.55
C VAL A 158 6.01 17.09 1.63
N VAL A 159 6.51 16.52 0.52
CA VAL A 159 7.92 16.11 0.36
C VAL A 159 8.48 16.78 -0.89
N ARG A 160 9.72 17.27 -0.83
CA ARG A 160 10.45 17.81 -1.98
C ARG A 160 11.93 17.41 -1.88
N GLY A 161 12.47 16.84 -2.97
CA GLY A 161 13.83 16.31 -2.99
C GLY A 161 14.07 15.22 -1.94
N GLY A 162 13.05 14.42 -1.63
CA GLY A 162 13.11 13.37 -0.62
C GLY A 162 13.05 13.83 0.84
N ALA A 163 12.85 15.13 1.13
CA ALA A 163 12.76 15.68 2.49
C ALA A 163 11.38 16.29 2.77
N LEU A 164 10.92 16.22 4.02
CA LEU A 164 9.69 16.88 4.47
C LEU A 164 9.80 18.40 4.34
N VAL A 165 8.76 19.03 3.78
CA VAL A 165 8.75 20.49 3.55
C VAL A 165 8.47 21.28 4.83
N ARG A 166 7.65 20.74 5.74
CA ARG A 166 7.14 21.47 6.93
C ARG A 166 7.68 20.94 8.26
N ALA A 167 8.64 20.00 8.24
CA ALA A 167 9.18 19.40 9.46
C ALA A 167 10.65 18.99 9.26
N ASP A 168 11.44 19.06 10.33
CA ASP A 168 12.81 18.55 10.37
C ASP A 168 12.79 17.06 10.77
N GLU A 169 13.23 16.18 9.87
CA GLU A 169 13.26 14.73 10.12
C GLU A 169 14.22 14.38 11.27
N ALA A 170 15.31 15.14 11.49
CA ALA A 170 16.23 14.89 12.58
C ALA A 170 15.58 15.22 13.95
N ASP A 171 14.75 16.25 14.00
CA ASP A 171 14.00 16.61 15.20
C ASP A 171 12.97 15.55 15.53
N ILE A 172 12.22 15.07 14.50
CA ILE A 172 11.26 13.97 14.66
C ILE A 172 11.97 12.72 15.17
N ALA A 173 13.10 12.36 14.58
CA ALA A 173 13.86 11.17 14.97
C ALA A 173 14.43 11.29 16.41
N ARG A 174 14.84 12.50 16.85
CA ARG A 174 15.28 12.75 18.25
C ARG A 174 14.11 12.56 19.22
N ALA A 175 12.97 13.19 18.92
CA ALA A 175 11.78 13.09 19.76
C ALA A 175 11.29 11.64 19.86
N HIS A 176 11.26 10.91 18.73
CA HIS A 176 10.87 9.50 18.70
C HIS A 176 11.80 8.62 19.56
N ARG A 177 13.13 8.78 19.45
CA ARG A 177 14.09 8.04 20.29
C ARG A 177 13.88 8.32 21.78
N ALA A 178 13.67 9.58 22.14
CA ALA A 178 13.42 9.95 23.54
C ALA A 178 12.14 9.29 24.08
N GLN A 179 11.08 9.23 23.29
CA GLN A 179 9.86 8.53 23.70
C GLN A 179 10.08 7.01 23.78
N ALA A 180 10.71 6.39 22.78
CA ALA A 180 10.99 4.95 22.78
C ALA A 180 11.77 4.51 24.04
N GLN A 181 12.76 5.29 24.47
CA GLN A 181 13.52 5.00 25.71
C GLN A 181 12.64 4.98 26.95
N ARG A 182 11.57 5.80 27.02
CA ARG A 182 10.64 5.82 28.17
C ARG A 182 9.77 4.58 28.28
N PHE A 183 9.61 3.82 27.21
CA PHE A 183 8.84 2.57 27.18
C PHE A 183 9.74 1.33 27.31
N ALA A 184 11.05 1.47 27.23
CA ALA A 184 12.01 0.39 27.32
C ALA A 184 12.45 0.09 28.79
N THR A 185 11.98 0.90 29.75
CA THR A 185 12.18 0.76 31.20
C THR A 185 10.94 0.21 31.86
#